data_257a51a917ceacf1130400445dfe78f9
#
_entry.id   257a51a917ceacf1130400445dfe78f9
#
_cell.length_a   1.000
_cell.length_b   1.000
_cell.length_c   1.000
_cell.angle_alpha   90.00
_cell.angle_beta   90.00
_cell.angle_gamma   90.00
#
_symmetry.space_group_name_H-M   'P 1'
#
loop_
_entity.id
_entity.type
_entity.pdbx_description
1 polymer ?
#
loop_
_entity_poly.entity_id
_entity_poly.type
_entity_poly.pdbx_seq_one_letter_code
_entity_poly.pdbx_strand_id
1 'polypeptide(L)'
;FHGEHRLIDKVAFHYLCPVIRWIDDKQNGKERPIVYIDFDALHDSYMKATSSMHKAYEMLIEHYNVYIVAPAPTNDHEYMAKVQTWVEEYLSTPAYNHIIFCNQKNLLYGDYFIDPRPCDGFMGTTIEYGSDEFKTFEEIITFFERLGGQ
;
A
#
# COMPACT_ATOMS: atom_id res chain seq x y z
N PHE A 1 10.09 13.38 20.06
CA PHE A 1 10.93 14.26 19.26
C PHE A 1 10.92 15.65 19.81
N HIS A 2 12.07 16.19 19.99
CA HIS A 2 12.16 17.46 20.69
C HIS A 2 13.27 18.30 20.13
N GLY A 3 13.06 19.59 20.17
CA GLY A 3 14.08 20.55 19.95
C GLY A 3 14.68 20.54 18.56
N GLU A 4 15.96 20.59 18.54
CA GLU A 4 16.73 20.75 17.32
C GLU A 4 16.66 19.58 16.35
N HIS A 5 16.20 18.43 16.81
CA HIS A 5 16.08 17.25 15.95
C HIS A 5 14.81 17.27 15.11
N ARG A 6 13.87 18.12 15.45
CA ARG A 6 12.53 18.06 14.86
C ARG A 6 12.53 18.19 13.34
N LEU A 7 13.34 19.08 12.79
CA LEU A 7 13.33 19.31 11.36
C LEU A 7 13.83 18.08 10.59
N ILE A 8 14.94 17.51 11.04
CA ILE A 8 15.52 16.34 10.41
C ILE A 8 14.57 15.15 10.58
N ASP A 9 14.01 15.01 11.78
CA ASP A 9 13.10 13.92 12.08
C ASP A 9 11.83 14.00 11.24
N LYS A 10 11.32 15.19 10.99
CA LYS A 10 10.14 15.35 10.15
C LYS A 10 10.40 14.89 8.72
N VAL A 11 11.54 15.22 8.17
CA VAL A 11 11.91 14.78 6.83
C VAL A 11 12.00 13.25 6.81
N ALA A 12 12.67 12.66 7.79
CA ALA A 12 12.79 11.21 7.87
C ALA A 12 11.41 10.55 8.00
N PHE A 13 10.52 11.12 8.81
CA PHE A 13 9.18 10.58 8.98
C PHE A 13 8.42 10.51 7.68
N HIS A 14 8.48 11.57 6.90
CA HIS A 14 7.71 11.64 5.66
C HIS A 14 8.19 10.64 4.60
N TYR A 15 9.44 10.21 4.70
CA TYR A 15 10.00 9.31 3.70
C TYR A 15 10.28 7.91 4.23
N LEU A 16 10.49 7.76 5.54
CA LEU A 16 10.91 6.50 6.12
C LEU A 16 9.82 5.78 6.90
N CYS A 17 8.79 6.50 7.37
CA CYS A 17 7.78 5.88 8.22
C CYS A 17 6.38 6.44 7.96
N PRO A 18 5.63 5.84 7.03
CA PRO A 18 4.27 6.29 6.73
C PRO A 18 3.32 6.27 7.92
N VAL A 19 3.53 5.36 8.89
CA VAL A 19 2.70 5.35 10.09
C VAL A 19 2.86 6.64 10.88
N ILE A 20 4.09 7.08 11.06
CA ILE A 20 4.34 8.30 11.79
C ILE A 20 3.79 9.51 11.04
N ARG A 21 3.92 9.51 9.72
CA ARG A 21 3.33 10.56 8.91
C ARG A 21 1.81 10.58 9.05
N TRP A 22 1.18 9.42 9.07
CA TRP A 22 -0.27 9.31 9.26
C TRP A 22 -0.68 9.87 10.62
N ILE A 23 0.06 9.55 11.67
CA ILE A 23 -0.21 10.08 13.01
C ILE A 23 -0.09 11.59 13.02
N ASP A 24 0.95 12.11 12.40
CA ASP A 24 1.16 13.56 12.32
C ASP A 24 0.01 14.24 11.58
N ASP A 25 -0.40 13.68 10.45
CA ASP A 25 -1.50 14.23 9.67
C ASP A 25 -2.80 14.20 10.47
N LYS A 26 -3.04 13.14 11.21
CA LYS A 26 -4.25 13.02 12.02
C LYS A 26 -4.29 14.06 13.12
N GLN A 27 -3.17 14.27 13.79
CA GLN A 27 -3.07 15.28 14.85
C GLN A 27 -3.28 16.68 14.31
N ASN A 28 -2.94 16.92 13.06
CA ASN A 28 -3.10 18.20 12.40
C ASN A 28 -4.40 18.31 11.61
N GLY A 29 -5.30 17.34 11.74
CA GLY A 29 -6.56 17.35 11.00
C GLY A 29 -6.41 17.02 9.53
N LYS A 30 -5.33 16.37 9.16
CA LYS A 30 -5.04 16.04 7.75
C LYS A 30 -4.99 14.55 7.53
N GLU A 31 -5.99 13.83 8.01
CA GLU A 31 -6.06 12.39 7.82
C GLU A 31 -6.05 12.03 6.33
N ARG A 32 -5.33 10.97 6.01
CA ARG A 32 -5.23 10.49 4.65
C ARG A 32 -6.07 9.24 4.48
N PRO A 33 -6.73 9.08 3.34
CA PRO A 33 -7.43 7.82 3.07
C PRO A 33 -6.46 6.65 3.03
N ILE A 34 -6.99 5.47 3.34
CA ILE A 34 -6.21 4.23 3.38
C ILE A 34 -6.38 3.49 2.08
N VAL A 35 -5.25 3.09 1.48
CA VAL A 35 -5.23 2.25 0.29
C VAL A 35 -4.52 0.96 0.64
N TYR A 36 -5.22 -0.16 0.44
CA TYR A 36 -4.61 -1.49 0.54
C TYR A 36 -4.25 -1.99 -0.84
N ILE A 37 -3.08 -2.61 -0.96
CA ILE A 37 -2.67 -3.26 -2.21
C ILE A 37 -2.37 -4.71 -1.88
N ASP A 38 -3.10 -5.63 -2.51
CA ASP A 38 -2.82 -7.04 -2.35
C ASP A 38 -1.45 -7.36 -2.93
N PHE A 39 -0.67 -8.17 -2.21
CA PHE A 39 0.68 -8.51 -2.63
C PHE A 39 0.72 -9.11 -4.03
N ASP A 40 -0.32 -9.89 -4.40
CA ASP A 40 -0.37 -10.54 -5.71
C ASP A 40 -0.57 -9.56 -6.86
N ALA A 41 -0.94 -8.31 -6.60
CA ALA A 41 -0.99 -7.28 -7.63
C ALA A 41 0.39 -6.68 -7.91
N LEU A 42 1.31 -6.79 -6.95
CA LEU A 42 2.63 -6.15 -7.07
C LEU A 42 3.61 -6.94 -7.93
N HIS A 43 3.43 -8.24 -8.05
CA HIS A 43 4.37 -9.10 -8.76
C HIS A 43 3.65 -10.00 -9.76
N ASP A 44 4.41 -10.46 -10.75
CA ASP A 44 3.91 -11.42 -11.73
C ASP A 44 4.22 -12.86 -11.26
N SER A 45 3.95 -13.85 -12.13
CA SER A 45 4.16 -15.25 -11.79
C SER A 45 5.63 -15.60 -11.60
N TYR A 46 6.53 -14.73 -12.01
CA TYR A 46 7.98 -14.91 -11.82
C TYR A 46 8.50 -14.08 -10.65
N MET A 47 7.63 -13.54 -9.82
CA MET A 47 7.98 -12.73 -8.67
C MET A 47 8.71 -11.45 -9.03
N LYS A 48 8.45 -10.93 -10.23
CA LYS A 48 8.99 -9.65 -10.67
C LYS A 48 7.91 -8.59 -10.60
N ALA A 49 8.33 -7.34 -10.38
CA ALA A 49 7.39 -6.24 -10.28
C ALA A 49 6.54 -6.12 -11.53
N THR A 50 5.25 -5.92 -11.34
CA THR A 50 4.31 -5.75 -12.46
C THR A 50 4.51 -4.38 -13.09
N SER A 51 3.99 -4.23 -14.32
CA SER A 51 4.17 -3.01 -15.10
C SER A 51 3.60 -1.80 -14.35
N SER A 52 4.39 -0.74 -14.28
CA SER A 52 4.02 0.54 -13.65
C SER A 52 3.74 0.45 -12.15
N MET A 53 4.08 -0.66 -11.51
CA MET A 53 3.85 -0.83 -10.08
C MET A 53 4.59 0.23 -9.26
N HIS A 54 5.87 0.44 -9.56
CA HIS A 54 6.66 1.42 -8.83
C HIS A 54 6.09 2.83 -8.97
N LYS A 55 5.69 3.19 -10.18
CA LYS A 55 5.12 4.51 -10.44
C LYS A 55 3.82 4.70 -9.67
N ALA A 56 2.96 3.69 -9.66
CA ALA A 56 1.71 3.74 -8.91
C ALA A 56 1.96 3.84 -7.42
N TYR A 57 2.87 3.02 -6.91
CA TYR A 57 3.17 3.02 -5.48
C TYR A 57 3.71 4.38 -5.03
N GLU A 58 4.66 4.94 -5.77
CA GLU A 58 5.24 6.24 -5.43
C GLU A 58 4.19 7.35 -5.44
N MET A 59 3.28 7.31 -6.40
CA MET A 59 2.20 8.29 -6.48
C MET A 59 1.25 8.14 -5.28
N LEU A 60 0.91 6.90 -4.93
CA LEU A 60 -0.05 6.66 -3.86
C LEU A 60 0.49 7.08 -2.50
N ILE A 61 1.75 6.81 -2.20
CA ILE A 61 2.30 7.17 -0.89
C ILE A 61 2.40 8.68 -0.68
N GLU A 62 2.34 9.46 -1.74
CA GLU A 62 2.32 10.92 -1.60
C GLU A 62 1.01 11.41 -1.00
N HIS A 63 -0.10 10.71 -1.24
CA HIS A 63 -1.43 11.21 -0.91
C HIS A 63 -2.24 10.29 -0.01
N TYR A 64 -1.82 9.05 0.15
CA TYR A 64 -2.59 8.03 0.88
C TYR A 64 -1.71 7.30 1.88
N ASN A 65 -2.36 6.66 2.85
CA ASN A 65 -1.70 5.70 3.72
C ASN A 65 -1.80 4.34 3.05
N VAL A 66 -0.67 3.82 2.58
CA VAL A 66 -0.64 2.61 1.76
C VAL A 66 -0.11 1.43 2.55
N TYR A 67 -0.85 0.33 2.53
CA TYR A 67 -0.46 -0.92 3.19
C TYR A 67 -0.51 -2.06 2.20
N ILE A 68 0.47 -2.94 2.28
CA ILE A 68 0.51 -4.16 1.49
C ILE A 68 -0.21 -5.25 2.27
N VAL A 69 -1.11 -5.98 1.64
CA VAL A 69 -1.86 -7.05 2.29
C VAL A 69 -1.47 -8.38 1.66
N ALA A 70 -1.12 -9.35 2.49
CA ALA A 70 -0.74 -10.68 2.05
C ALA A 70 -1.34 -11.71 2.99
N PRO A 71 -1.57 -12.95 2.52
CA PRO A 71 -2.08 -13.98 3.41
C PRO A 71 -1.02 -14.47 4.39
N ALA A 72 -1.48 -15.08 5.47
CA ALA A 72 -0.62 -15.76 6.45
C ALA A 72 -0.95 -17.26 6.40
N PRO A 73 -0.37 -18.01 5.44
CA PRO A 73 -0.73 -19.41 5.27
C PRO A 73 -0.35 -20.25 6.48
N THR A 74 -1.25 -21.14 6.89
CA THR A 74 -1.03 -21.95 8.06
C THR A 74 0.12 -22.93 7.89
N ASN A 75 0.28 -23.48 6.69
CA ASN A 75 1.24 -24.53 6.43
C ASN A 75 2.49 -24.07 5.70
N ASP A 76 2.69 -22.77 5.57
CA ASP A 76 3.87 -22.22 4.89
C ASP A 76 4.34 -21.00 5.68
N HIS A 77 5.08 -21.26 6.73
CA HIS A 77 5.53 -20.19 7.63
C HIS A 77 6.60 -19.33 6.99
N GLU A 78 7.24 -19.79 5.94
CA GLU A 78 8.26 -19.03 5.25
C GLU A 78 7.69 -18.02 4.28
N TYR A 79 6.41 -18.14 3.96
CA TYR A 79 5.78 -17.24 2.99
C TYR A 79 5.83 -15.79 3.45
N MET A 80 5.57 -15.55 4.73
CA MET A 80 5.61 -14.18 5.26
C MET A 80 7.00 -13.58 5.14
N ALA A 81 8.03 -14.38 5.40
CA ALA A 81 9.41 -13.91 5.24
C ALA A 81 9.72 -13.59 3.79
N LYS A 82 9.20 -14.39 2.85
CA LYS A 82 9.38 -14.12 1.42
C LYS A 82 8.73 -12.82 1.00
N VAL A 83 7.53 -12.55 1.51
CA VAL A 83 6.84 -11.30 1.22
C VAL A 83 7.64 -10.12 1.73
N GLN A 84 8.12 -10.20 2.96
CA GLN A 84 8.92 -9.12 3.54
C GLN A 84 10.21 -8.88 2.76
N THR A 85 10.89 -9.96 2.36
CA THR A 85 12.10 -9.84 1.57
C THR A 85 11.82 -9.19 0.22
N TRP A 86 10.74 -9.62 -0.43
CA TRP A 86 10.36 -9.05 -1.73
C TRP A 86 10.08 -7.55 -1.61
N VAL A 87 9.35 -7.15 -0.58
CA VAL A 87 9.04 -5.74 -0.36
C VAL A 87 10.31 -4.93 -0.13
N GLU A 88 11.25 -5.49 0.63
CA GLU A 88 12.51 -4.80 0.88
C GLU A 88 13.36 -4.65 -0.38
N GLU A 89 13.25 -5.60 -1.31
CA GLU A 89 14.00 -5.53 -2.56
C GLU A 89 13.37 -4.59 -3.58
N TYR A 90 12.05 -4.59 -3.67
CA TYR A 90 11.35 -3.93 -4.78
C TYR A 90 10.66 -2.63 -4.42
N LEU A 91 10.42 -2.37 -3.15
CA LEU A 91 9.77 -1.15 -2.72
C LEU A 91 10.71 -0.33 -1.83
N SER A 92 10.34 0.92 -1.61
CA SER A 92 11.16 1.83 -0.82
C SER A 92 10.82 1.70 0.68
N THR A 93 11.61 2.40 1.49
CA THR A 93 11.49 2.41 2.94
C THR A 93 10.06 2.66 3.46
N PRO A 94 9.24 3.50 2.83
CA PRO A 94 7.86 3.69 3.31
C PRO A 94 7.03 2.41 3.36
N ALA A 95 7.38 1.38 2.57
CA ALA A 95 6.66 0.12 2.59
C ALA A 95 7.08 -0.78 3.75
N TYR A 96 8.23 -0.51 4.35
CA TYR A 96 8.74 -1.36 5.42
C TYR A 96 7.84 -1.21 6.65
N ASN A 97 7.50 -2.34 7.27
CA ASN A 97 6.60 -2.39 8.41
C ASN A 97 5.17 -1.91 8.09
N HIS A 98 4.83 -1.86 6.79
CA HIS A 98 3.49 -1.53 6.31
C HIS A 98 2.88 -2.70 5.57
N ILE A 99 3.16 -3.90 6.05
CA ILE A 99 2.62 -5.14 5.50
C ILE A 99 1.64 -5.69 6.53
N ILE A 100 0.44 -5.99 6.09
CA ILE A 100 -0.57 -6.62 6.92
C ILE A 100 -0.75 -8.05 6.43
N PHE A 101 -0.49 -9.02 7.31
CA PHE A 101 -0.72 -10.42 6.99
C PHE A 101 -2.09 -10.78 7.51
N CYS A 102 -3.00 -11.09 6.60
CA CYS A 102 -4.40 -11.27 6.95
C CYS A 102 -5.06 -12.25 5.99
N ASN A 103 -5.74 -13.26 6.55
CA ASN A 103 -6.46 -14.23 5.73
C ASN A 103 -7.92 -13.84 5.50
N GLN A 104 -8.40 -12.83 6.20
CA GLN A 104 -9.79 -12.38 6.11
C GLN A 104 -9.82 -10.92 5.67
N LYS A 105 -9.63 -10.69 4.39
CA LYS A 105 -9.52 -9.33 3.85
C LYS A 105 -10.77 -8.49 4.07
N ASN A 106 -11.93 -9.14 4.18
CA ASN A 106 -13.19 -8.45 4.42
C ASN A 106 -13.25 -7.77 5.78
N LEU A 107 -12.35 -8.12 6.70
CA LEU A 107 -12.31 -7.49 8.02
C LEU A 107 -11.49 -6.22 8.05
N LEU A 108 -10.76 -5.92 6.98
CA LEU A 108 -9.94 -4.71 6.91
C LEU A 108 -10.83 -3.50 6.66
N TYR A 109 -10.55 -2.43 7.36
CA TYR A 109 -11.25 -1.18 7.18
C TYR A 109 -10.36 -0.21 6.42
N GLY A 110 -10.85 0.32 5.31
CA GLY A 110 -10.08 1.26 4.52
C GLY A 110 -10.92 1.85 3.40
N ASP A 111 -10.30 2.70 2.60
CA ASP A 111 -11.03 3.43 1.55
C ASP A 111 -10.92 2.76 0.20
N TYR A 112 -9.78 2.18 -0.12
CA TYR A 112 -9.55 1.52 -1.42
C TYR A 112 -8.78 0.22 -1.21
N PHE A 113 -9.12 -0.78 -2.02
CA PHE A 113 -8.40 -2.05 -2.00
C PHE A 113 -8.11 -2.47 -3.44
N ILE A 114 -6.83 -2.46 -3.80
CA ILE A 114 -6.37 -2.91 -5.11
C ILE A 114 -6.07 -4.40 -5.00
N ASP A 115 -6.86 -5.24 -5.65
CA ASP A 115 -6.84 -6.68 -5.42
C ASP A 115 -7.15 -7.43 -6.71
N PRO A 116 -6.30 -8.39 -7.13
CA PRO A 116 -6.62 -9.21 -8.31
C PRO A 116 -7.82 -10.12 -8.09
N ARG A 117 -8.11 -10.46 -6.85
CA ARG A 117 -9.22 -11.34 -6.50
C ARG A 117 -10.00 -10.72 -5.33
N PRO A 118 -10.82 -9.70 -5.65
CA PRO A 118 -11.54 -8.99 -4.59
C PRO A 118 -12.45 -9.91 -3.77
N CYS A 119 -12.49 -9.68 -2.47
CA CYS A 119 -13.39 -10.41 -1.59
C CYS A 119 -14.68 -9.62 -1.40
N ASP A 120 -15.76 -10.34 -1.09
CA ASP A 120 -17.01 -9.70 -0.71
C ASP A 120 -16.88 -9.14 0.71
N GLY A 121 -17.54 -8.02 0.95
CA GLY A 121 -17.64 -7.47 2.30
C GLY A 121 -16.61 -6.44 2.67
N PHE A 122 -15.68 -6.09 1.79
CA PHE A 122 -14.80 -4.96 2.05
C PHE A 122 -15.62 -3.67 2.05
N MET A 123 -15.43 -2.85 3.06
CA MET A 123 -16.28 -1.67 3.29
C MET A 123 -15.88 -0.45 2.48
N GLY A 124 -14.87 -0.51 1.67
CA GLY A 124 -14.46 0.60 0.81
C GLY A 124 -14.69 0.31 -0.65
N THR A 125 -13.96 1.02 -1.50
CA THR A 125 -14.00 0.82 -2.94
C THR A 125 -12.96 -0.22 -3.34
N THR A 126 -13.40 -1.24 -4.06
CA THR A 126 -12.53 -2.28 -4.57
C THR A 126 -12.09 -1.94 -5.99
N ILE A 127 -10.80 -2.08 -6.25
CA ILE A 127 -10.22 -1.90 -7.58
C ILE A 127 -9.67 -3.25 -8.00
N GLU A 128 -10.34 -3.90 -8.95
CA GLU A 128 -9.93 -5.24 -9.37
C GLU A 128 -8.80 -5.16 -10.38
N TYR A 129 -7.58 -5.43 -9.90
CA TYR A 129 -6.39 -5.44 -10.72
C TYR A 129 -6.47 -6.58 -11.76
N GLY A 130 -6.20 -6.26 -13.02
CA GLY A 130 -6.26 -7.24 -14.09
C GLY A 130 -7.61 -7.34 -14.76
N SER A 131 -8.60 -6.56 -14.31
CA SER A 131 -9.90 -6.50 -14.95
C SER A 131 -9.82 -5.67 -16.23
N ASP A 132 -10.92 -5.66 -17.00
CA ASP A 132 -10.96 -4.85 -18.24
C ASP A 132 -10.78 -3.37 -17.94
N GLU A 133 -11.28 -2.91 -16.79
CA GLU A 133 -11.19 -1.51 -16.41
C GLU A 133 -9.79 -1.16 -15.88
N PHE A 134 -9.17 -2.08 -15.15
CA PHE A 134 -7.88 -1.84 -14.49
C PHE A 134 -6.89 -2.94 -14.91
N LYS A 135 -6.50 -2.93 -16.17
CA LYS A 135 -5.63 -3.99 -16.70
C LYS A 135 -4.24 -3.97 -16.10
N THR A 136 -3.73 -2.77 -15.85
CA THR A 136 -2.40 -2.57 -15.26
C THR A 136 -2.46 -1.43 -14.27
N PHE A 137 -1.34 -1.15 -13.62
CA PHE A 137 -1.26 -0.01 -12.73
C PHE A 137 -1.38 1.33 -13.44
N GLU A 138 -1.20 1.39 -14.76
CA GLU A 138 -1.40 2.65 -15.50
C GLU A 138 -2.86 3.11 -15.39
N GLU A 139 -3.80 2.21 -15.55
CA GLU A 139 -5.22 2.55 -15.41
C GLU A 139 -5.57 2.94 -13.99
N ILE A 140 -4.92 2.30 -13.02
CA ILE A 140 -5.13 2.63 -11.61
C ILE A 140 -4.59 4.03 -11.30
N ILE A 141 -3.42 4.37 -11.83
CA ILE A 141 -2.86 5.72 -11.68
C ILE A 141 -3.84 6.75 -12.23
N THR A 142 -4.37 6.51 -13.43
CA THR A 142 -5.34 7.41 -14.05
C THR A 142 -6.57 7.58 -13.19
N PHE A 143 -7.06 6.48 -12.61
CA PHE A 143 -8.22 6.53 -11.72
C PHE A 143 -7.98 7.46 -10.54
N PHE A 144 -6.84 7.31 -9.86
CA PHE A 144 -6.54 8.13 -8.69
C PHE A 144 -6.26 9.58 -9.07
N GLU A 145 -5.64 9.82 -10.21
CA GLU A 145 -5.43 11.17 -10.70
C GLU A 145 -6.76 11.91 -10.91
N ARG A 146 -7.73 11.21 -11.46
CA ARG A 146 -9.06 11.80 -11.69
C ARG A 146 -9.79 12.10 -10.39
N LEU A 147 -9.62 11.23 -9.38
CA LEU A 147 -10.27 11.43 -8.09
C LEU A 147 -9.74 12.66 -7.38
N GLY A 148 -8.41 12.78 -7.33
CA GLY A 148 -7.78 13.78 -6.51
C GLY A 148 -7.32 15.02 -7.23
N GLY A 149 -7.45 15.07 -8.54
CA GLY A 149 -6.85 16.13 -9.31
C GLY A 149 -5.33 16.08 -9.26
N GLN A 150 -4.81 14.93 -9.03
CA GLN A 150 -3.39 14.71 -8.85
C GLN A 150 -2.70 14.41 -10.15
#